data_1c5547309d45d7fe77f50aa4b359cd1d
#
_entry.id   1c5547309d45d7fe77f50aa4b359cd1d
#
_cell.length_a   1.000
_cell.length_b   1.000
_cell.length_c   1.000
_cell.angle_alpha   90.00
_cell.angle_beta   90.00
_cell.angle_gamma   90.00
#
_symmetry.space_group_name_H-M   'P 1'
#
loop_
_entity.id
_entity.type
_entity.pdbx_description
1 polymer ?
#
loop_
_entity_poly.entity_id
_entity_poly.type
_entity_poly.pdbx_seq_one_letter_code
_entity_poly.pdbx_strand_id
1 'polypeptide(L)'
;VVTPSIAAGDLLVIASGSGETASLVSMAKKAKSLGASVATVTIYPQATIGTLSDAVVAIHAPTSKSAIDTGVQSVQPMGSLFEQSLLICLDYVILILMEKRQITGEEMFARHANLE
;
A
#
# COMPACT_ATOMS: atom_id res chain seq x y z
N VAL A 1 8.28 -12.73 9.48
CA VAL A 1 8.50 -11.52 8.65
C VAL A 1 9.92 -11.06 8.90
N VAL A 2 10.76 -11.12 7.87
CA VAL A 2 12.14 -10.64 7.94
C VAL A 2 12.15 -9.26 7.31
N THR A 3 11.86 -8.24 8.12
CA THR A 3 11.92 -6.83 7.69
C THR A 3 12.88 -6.08 8.62
N PRO A 4 13.54 -5.02 8.13
CA PRO A 4 14.26 -4.10 9.01
C PRO A 4 13.34 -3.55 10.11
N SER A 5 13.92 -3.18 11.25
CA SER A 5 13.17 -2.49 12.31
C SER A 5 12.66 -1.16 11.80
N ILE A 6 11.41 -0.82 12.11
CA ILE A 6 10.83 0.48 11.81
C ILE A 6 11.10 1.46 12.94
N ALA A 7 11.41 2.70 12.60
CA ALA A 7 11.76 3.77 13.54
C ALA A 7 11.02 5.08 13.21
N ALA A 8 11.16 6.07 14.07
CA ALA A 8 10.65 7.42 13.81
C ALA A 8 11.27 7.99 12.51
N GLY A 9 10.44 8.58 11.68
CA GLY A 9 10.83 9.11 10.37
C GLY A 9 10.72 8.12 9.21
N ASP A 10 10.51 6.83 9.48
CA ASP A 10 10.23 5.85 8.45
C ASP A 10 8.78 5.92 7.94
N LEU A 11 8.55 5.34 6.78
CA LEU A 11 7.23 5.18 6.17
C LEU A 11 6.86 3.70 6.06
N LEU A 12 5.77 3.30 6.69
CA LEU A 12 5.14 2.01 6.46
C LEU A 12 4.07 2.15 5.37
N VAL A 13 4.24 1.44 4.27
CA VAL A 13 3.21 1.36 3.21
C VAL A 13 2.42 0.07 3.39
N ILE A 14 1.10 0.19 3.49
CA ILE A 14 0.17 -0.93 3.65
C ILE A 14 -0.79 -0.96 2.46
N ALA A 15 -0.94 -2.13 1.86
CA ALA A 15 -1.99 -2.39 0.89
C ALA A 15 -3.03 -3.37 1.49
N SER A 16 -4.28 -2.93 1.58
CA SER A 16 -5.36 -3.73 2.14
C SER A 16 -6.70 -3.36 1.50
N GLY A 17 -7.26 -4.24 0.69
CA GLY A 17 -8.55 -3.97 0.04
C GLY A 17 -9.65 -3.64 1.05
N SER A 18 -9.81 -4.44 2.11
CA SER A 18 -10.82 -4.20 3.15
C SER A 18 -10.45 -3.09 4.14
N GLY A 19 -9.15 -2.82 4.33
CA GLY A 19 -8.68 -1.91 5.36
C GLY A 19 -8.87 -2.41 6.81
N GLU A 20 -9.27 -3.68 7.00
CA GLU A 20 -9.64 -4.27 8.31
C GLU A 20 -8.86 -5.53 8.67
N THR A 21 -7.84 -5.90 7.91
CA THR A 21 -7.02 -7.09 8.21
C THR A 21 -6.31 -6.91 9.55
N ALA A 22 -6.67 -7.71 10.53
CA ALA A 22 -6.27 -7.53 11.94
C ALA A 22 -4.74 -7.44 12.14
N SER A 23 -3.96 -8.27 11.45
CA SER A 23 -2.50 -8.21 11.50
C SER A 23 -1.95 -6.88 10.98
N LEU A 24 -2.50 -6.36 9.87
CA LEU A 24 -2.10 -5.09 9.28
C LEU A 24 -2.53 -3.90 10.15
N VAL A 25 -3.72 -3.96 10.77
CA VAL A 25 -4.17 -2.97 11.77
C VAL A 25 -3.18 -2.91 12.93
N SER A 26 -2.75 -4.07 13.43
CA SER A 26 -1.76 -4.14 14.52
C SER A 26 -0.41 -3.53 14.11
N MET A 27 0.06 -3.83 12.89
CA MET A 27 1.29 -3.26 12.34
C MET A 27 1.19 -1.74 12.19
N ALA A 28 0.08 -1.21 11.67
CA ALA A 28 -0.15 0.22 11.54
C ALA A 28 -0.10 0.93 12.91
N LYS A 29 -0.81 0.39 13.91
CA LYS A 29 -0.79 0.93 15.28
C LYS A 29 0.62 0.92 15.86
N LYS A 30 1.37 -0.16 15.66
CA LYS A 30 2.75 -0.28 16.15
C LYS A 30 3.66 0.73 15.47
N ALA A 31 3.59 0.90 14.15
CA ALA A 31 4.36 1.89 13.41
C ALA A 31 4.10 3.31 13.93
N LYS A 32 2.83 3.67 14.10
CA LYS A 32 2.44 4.98 14.67
C LYS A 32 3.01 5.17 16.08
N SER A 33 2.96 4.14 16.94
CA SER A 33 3.50 4.23 18.31
C SER A 33 5.01 4.42 18.36
N LEU A 34 5.73 4.08 17.30
CA LEU A 34 7.17 4.26 17.14
C LEU A 34 7.54 5.57 16.43
N GLY A 35 6.56 6.40 16.10
CA GLY A 35 6.77 7.68 15.41
C GLY A 35 6.98 7.56 13.90
N ALA A 36 6.69 6.42 13.30
CA ALA A 36 6.70 6.25 11.86
C ALA A 36 5.41 6.78 11.23
N SER A 37 5.49 7.18 9.97
CA SER A 37 4.33 7.52 9.12
C SER A 37 3.74 6.25 8.52
N VAL A 38 2.43 6.27 8.26
CA VAL A 38 1.71 5.19 7.60
C VAL A 38 1.02 5.71 6.34
N ALA A 39 1.25 5.05 5.22
CA ALA A 39 0.50 5.27 3.98
C ALA A 39 -0.27 4.00 3.61
N THR A 40 -1.50 4.15 3.15
CA THR A 40 -2.36 3.01 2.83
C THR A 40 -2.95 3.13 1.42
N VAL A 41 -2.93 2.01 0.69
CA VAL A 41 -3.71 1.81 -0.52
C VAL A 41 -4.86 0.87 -0.18
N THR A 42 -6.10 1.31 -0.37
CA THR A 42 -7.30 0.56 0.07
C THR A 42 -8.51 0.85 -0.81
N ILE A 43 -9.52 -0.01 -0.72
CA ILE A 43 -10.85 0.25 -1.30
C ILE A 43 -11.67 1.17 -0.37
N TYR A 44 -11.45 1.06 0.94
CA TYR A 44 -12.24 1.75 1.96
C TYR A 44 -11.38 2.70 2.81
N PRO A 45 -11.21 3.97 2.40
CA PRO A 45 -10.43 4.96 3.14
C PRO A 45 -10.91 5.17 4.59
N GLN A 46 -12.19 4.94 4.86
CA GLN A 46 -12.80 5.11 6.19
C GLN A 46 -12.67 3.88 7.09
N ALA A 47 -12.09 2.78 6.58
CA ALA A 47 -11.78 1.60 7.39
C ALA A 47 -10.65 1.88 8.40
N THR A 48 -10.46 0.97 9.35
CA THR A 48 -9.53 1.16 10.47
C THR A 48 -8.11 1.54 10.02
N ILE A 49 -7.55 0.84 9.01
CA ILE A 49 -6.19 1.15 8.55
C ILE A 49 -6.14 2.53 7.88
N GLY A 50 -7.16 2.87 7.06
CA GLY A 50 -7.24 4.18 6.41
C GLY A 50 -7.28 5.33 7.42
N THR A 51 -8.09 5.20 8.48
CA THR A 51 -8.18 6.24 9.53
C THR A 51 -6.91 6.38 10.39
N LEU A 52 -6.10 5.31 10.49
CA LEU A 52 -4.80 5.34 11.16
C LEU A 52 -3.68 5.95 10.30
N SER A 53 -3.91 6.07 8.99
CA SER A 53 -2.88 6.46 8.03
C SER A 53 -2.74 7.96 7.89
N ASP A 54 -1.51 8.40 7.63
CA ASP A 54 -1.18 9.81 7.34
C ASP A 54 -1.47 10.16 5.86
N ALA A 55 -1.45 9.14 5.00
CA ALA A 55 -1.81 9.28 3.59
C ALA A 55 -2.60 8.05 3.12
N VAL A 56 -3.62 8.27 2.30
CA VAL A 56 -4.47 7.20 1.78
C VAL A 56 -4.68 7.37 0.28
N VAL A 57 -4.48 6.29 -0.46
CA VAL A 57 -4.87 6.17 -1.87
C VAL A 57 -6.04 5.22 -1.96
N ALA A 58 -7.16 5.70 -2.50
CA ALA A 58 -8.35 4.89 -2.71
C ALA A 58 -8.33 4.25 -4.10
N ILE A 59 -8.51 2.94 -4.15
CA ILE A 59 -8.74 2.17 -5.39
C ILE A 59 -10.21 1.79 -5.46
N HIS A 60 -10.89 2.17 -6.53
CA HIS A 60 -12.29 1.81 -6.77
C HIS A 60 -12.37 0.38 -7.33
N ALA A 61 -12.66 -0.58 -6.46
CA ALA A 61 -12.81 -1.99 -6.81
C ALA A 61 -13.80 -2.69 -5.87
N PRO A 62 -14.48 -3.78 -6.31
CA PRO A 62 -15.27 -4.60 -5.43
C PRO A 62 -14.38 -5.51 -4.57
N THR A 63 -14.90 -5.95 -3.42
CA THR A 63 -14.31 -7.02 -2.62
C THR A 63 -15.38 -7.83 -1.93
N SER A 64 -15.19 -9.15 -1.90
CA SER A 64 -16.06 -10.07 -1.16
C SER A 64 -15.86 -10.03 0.36
N LYS A 65 -14.82 -9.33 0.82
CA LYS A 65 -14.46 -9.22 2.26
C LYS A 65 -15.17 -8.10 3.01
N SER A 66 -16.01 -7.32 2.32
CA SER A 66 -16.80 -6.25 2.93
C SER A 66 -18.21 -6.30 2.40
N ALA A 67 -19.17 -6.04 3.28
CA ALA A 67 -20.59 -5.87 2.91
C ALA A 67 -20.89 -4.48 2.32
N ILE A 68 -19.93 -3.57 2.31
CA ILE A 68 -20.11 -2.22 1.76
C ILE A 68 -20.09 -2.30 0.24
N ASP A 69 -21.18 -1.90 -0.38
CA ASP A 69 -21.27 -1.78 -1.83
C ASP A 69 -20.43 -0.58 -2.30
N THR A 70 -19.48 -0.85 -3.18
CA THR A 70 -18.64 0.20 -3.78
C THR A 70 -19.25 0.80 -5.04
N GLY A 71 -20.37 0.25 -5.53
CA GLY A 71 -20.96 0.60 -6.82
C GLY A 71 -20.14 0.14 -8.03
N VAL A 72 -19.02 -0.54 -7.81
CA VAL A 72 -18.14 -1.04 -8.86
C VAL A 72 -18.39 -2.53 -9.08
N GLN A 73 -18.65 -2.92 -10.33
CA GLN A 73 -18.79 -4.32 -10.74
C GLN A 73 -17.54 -4.76 -11.51
N SER A 74 -17.17 -6.01 -11.35
CA SER A 74 -16.06 -6.61 -12.07
C SER A 74 -16.37 -8.08 -12.36
N VAL A 75 -15.96 -8.55 -13.53
CA VAL A 75 -15.96 -9.98 -13.87
C VAL A 75 -14.79 -10.72 -13.25
N GLN A 76 -13.81 -9.99 -12.72
CA GLN A 76 -12.65 -10.57 -12.04
C GLN A 76 -13.07 -11.12 -10.67
N PRO A 77 -12.57 -12.31 -10.29
CA PRO A 77 -12.96 -12.94 -9.05
C PRO A 77 -12.38 -12.22 -7.83
N MET A 78 -13.11 -12.23 -6.73
CA MET A 78 -12.66 -11.79 -5.41
C MET A 78 -12.07 -10.36 -5.41
N GLY A 79 -10.82 -10.18 -4.95
CA GLY A 79 -10.10 -8.93 -4.90
C GLY A 79 -9.17 -8.66 -6.09
N SER A 80 -9.27 -9.45 -7.16
CA SER A 80 -8.33 -9.41 -8.29
C SER A 80 -8.23 -8.03 -8.94
N LEU A 81 -9.34 -7.32 -9.10
CA LEU A 81 -9.31 -5.95 -9.63
C LEU A 81 -8.50 -4.99 -8.73
N PHE A 82 -8.66 -5.10 -7.42
CA PHE A 82 -7.87 -4.32 -6.47
C PHE A 82 -6.38 -4.67 -6.59
N GLU A 83 -6.04 -5.95 -6.66
CA GLU A 83 -4.64 -6.41 -6.70
C GLU A 83 -3.93 -5.95 -7.97
N GLN A 84 -4.58 -6.04 -9.14
CA GLN A 84 -4.03 -5.54 -10.41
C GLN A 84 -3.90 -4.01 -10.41
N SER A 85 -4.91 -3.31 -9.91
CA SER A 85 -4.88 -1.84 -9.80
C SER A 85 -3.79 -1.38 -8.84
N LEU A 86 -3.57 -2.12 -7.75
CA LEU A 86 -2.50 -1.87 -6.79
C LEU A 86 -1.13 -1.98 -7.45
N LEU A 87 -0.89 -3.01 -8.25
CA LEU A 87 0.37 -3.18 -8.99
C LEU A 87 0.66 -1.96 -9.85
N ILE A 88 -0.30 -1.55 -10.68
CA ILE A 88 -0.16 -0.38 -11.56
C ILE A 88 0.03 0.91 -10.75
N CYS A 89 -0.71 1.07 -9.64
CA CYS A 89 -0.60 2.22 -8.76
C CYS A 89 0.82 2.34 -8.16
N LEU A 90 1.38 1.23 -7.68
CA LEU A 90 2.73 1.23 -7.10
C LEU A 90 3.81 1.48 -8.14
N ASP A 91 3.70 0.92 -9.34
CA ASP A 91 4.61 1.21 -10.45
C ASP A 91 4.56 2.71 -10.81
N TYR A 92 3.37 3.30 -10.84
CA TYR A 92 3.22 4.73 -11.11
C TYR A 92 3.85 5.59 -10.01
N VAL A 93 3.71 5.21 -8.74
CA VAL A 93 4.39 5.88 -7.62
C VAL A 93 5.91 5.84 -7.80
N ILE A 94 6.47 4.70 -8.23
CA ILE A 94 7.92 4.58 -8.50
C ILE A 94 8.34 5.53 -9.62
N LEU A 95 7.59 5.60 -10.71
CA LEU A 95 7.90 6.54 -11.82
C LEU A 95 7.91 8.00 -11.36
N ILE A 96 6.92 8.41 -10.55
CA ILE A 96 6.87 9.76 -9.97
C ILE A 96 8.09 10.01 -9.06
N LEU A 97 8.46 9.04 -8.24
CA LEU A 97 9.62 9.16 -7.36
C LEU A 97 10.93 9.27 -8.13
N MET A 98 11.09 8.50 -9.21
CA MET A 98 12.24 8.57 -10.10
C MET A 98 12.36 9.99 -10.71
N GLU A 99 11.26 10.51 -11.24
CA GLU A 99 11.21 11.86 -11.81
C GLU A 99 11.58 12.92 -10.75
N LYS A 100 10.91 12.89 -9.59
CA LYS A 100 11.14 13.87 -8.52
C LYS A 100 12.56 13.83 -7.94
N ARG A 101 13.18 12.66 -7.91
CA ARG A 101 14.53 12.45 -7.40
C ARG A 101 15.60 12.50 -8.48
N GLN A 102 15.20 12.65 -9.74
CA GLN A 102 16.08 12.61 -10.90
C GLN A 102 16.96 11.35 -10.94
N ILE A 103 16.37 10.20 -10.56
CA ILE A 103 17.01 8.89 -10.54
C ILE A 103 16.67 8.17 -11.85
N THR A 104 17.69 7.62 -12.52
CA THR A 104 17.52 6.82 -13.75
C THR A 104 17.33 5.33 -13.45
N GLY A 105 16.82 4.58 -14.43
CA GLY A 105 16.74 3.12 -14.33
C GLY A 105 18.12 2.47 -14.18
N GLU A 106 19.16 3.02 -14.79
CA GLU A 106 20.54 2.55 -14.65
C GLU A 106 21.06 2.70 -13.22
N GLU A 107 20.78 3.83 -12.57
CA GLU A 107 21.16 4.04 -11.16
C GLU A 107 20.40 3.10 -10.22
N MET A 108 19.13 2.78 -10.52
CA MET A 108 18.37 1.77 -9.78
C MET A 108 18.95 0.37 -9.99
N PHE A 109 19.31 0.03 -11.23
CA PHE A 109 19.91 -1.27 -11.57
C PHE A 109 21.26 -1.47 -10.87
N ALA A 110 22.06 -0.42 -10.70
CA ALA A 110 23.33 -0.48 -9.99
C ALA A 110 23.20 -0.91 -8.51
N ARG A 111 21.99 -0.82 -7.95
CA ARG A 111 21.64 -1.30 -6.58
C ARG A 111 20.93 -2.64 -6.57
N HIS A 112 20.74 -3.26 -7.73
CA HIS A 112 20.15 -4.58 -7.84
C HIS A 112 21.05 -5.65 -7.25
N ALA A 113 20.47 -6.74 -6.76
CA ALA A 113 21.22 -7.88 -6.27
C ALA A 113 22.13 -8.43 -7.39
N ASN A 114 23.38 -8.73 -7.06
CA ASN A 114 24.40 -9.18 -8.03
C ASN A 114 24.83 -10.64 -7.84
N LEU A 115 24.00 -11.41 -7.14
CA LEU A 115 24.22 -12.84 -6.89
C LEU A 115 23.35 -13.75 -7.78
N GLU A 116 22.86 -13.22 -8.90
CA GLU A 116 22.11 -13.97 -9.91
C GLU A 116 23.04 -14.61 -10.93
#